data_ed05ae1e5876edd75aef6cb6fbe686e1
#
_entry.id   ed05ae1e5876edd75aef6cb6fbe686e1
#
_cell.length_a   1.000
_cell.length_b   1.000
_cell.length_c   1.000
_cell.angle_alpha   90.00
_cell.angle_beta   90.00
_cell.angle_gamma   90.00
#
_symmetry.space_group_name_H-M   'P 1'
#
loop_
_entity.id
_entity.type
_entity.pdbx_description
1 polymer ?
#
loop_
_entity_poly.entity_id
_entity_poly.type
_entity_poly.pdbx_seq_one_letter_code
_entity_poly.pdbx_strand_id
1 'polypeptide(L)'
;MIDDLYSARILGLVANMPRAGRLAAPDASAEKTAKLCGSRITVDVMVEDGKVVDYAQDVSACALGQAAAAILGANVIGAELSDIELARDSLAAMLKANGPPPAGRFAELAVLEPVKDYPA
;
A
#
# COMPACT_ATOMS: atom_id res chain seq x y z
N MET A 1 -6.94 -18.80 7.98
CA MET A 1 -8.31 -18.44 8.38
C MET A 1 -8.39 -16.94 8.57
N ILE A 2 -9.56 -16.47 9.03
CA ILE A 2 -9.77 -15.03 9.29
C ILE A 2 -8.70 -14.47 10.24
N ASP A 3 -8.31 -15.23 11.24
CA ASP A 3 -7.30 -14.80 12.19
C ASP A 3 -5.95 -14.48 11.53
N ASP A 4 -5.61 -15.18 10.46
CA ASP A 4 -4.39 -14.92 9.70
C ASP A 4 -4.48 -13.60 8.94
N LEU A 5 -5.68 -13.26 8.43
CA LEU A 5 -5.90 -12.01 7.71
C LEU A 5 -5.91 -10.80 8.64
N TYR A 6 -6.44 -10.96 9.85
CA TYR A 6 -6.60 -9.87 10.80
C TYR A 6 -5.68 -10.05 12.00
N SER A 7 -4.42 -10.37 11.73
CA SER A 7 -3.41 -10.49 12.77
C SER A 7 -3.24 -9.18 13.56
N ALA A 8 -2.62 -9.27 14.73
CA ALA A 8 -2.31 -8.08 15.51
C ALA A 8 -1.48 -7.08 14.71
N ARG A 9 -0.60 -7.58 13.83
CA ARG A 9 0.22 -6.71 12.97
C ARG A 9 -0.64 -5.91 12.01
N ILE A 10 -1.58 -6.57 11.33
CA ILE A 10 -2.47 -5.89 10.38
C ILE A 10 -3.35 -4.89 11.11
N LEU A 11 -3.94 -5.26 12.24
CA LEU A 11 -4.79 -4.36 13.00
C LEU A 11 -4.01 -3.15 13.51
N GLY A 12 -2.76 -3.35 13.90
CA GLY A 12 -1.88 -2.24 14.31
C GLY A 12 -1.59 -1.28 13.17
N LEU A 13 -1.38 -1.79 11.96
CA LEU A 13 -1.16 -0.96 10.79
C LEU A 13 -2.40 -0.13 10.46
N VAL A 14 -3.59 -0.71 10.55
CA VAL A 14 -4.84 0.01 10.31
C VAL A 14 -5.03 1.14 11.30
N ALA A 15 -4.68 0.91 12.57
CA ALA A 15 -4.88 1.89 13.63
C ALA A 15 -3.95 3.10 13.51
N ASN A 16 -2.86 2.98 12.79
CA ASN A 16 -1.82 4.01 12.71
C ASN A 16 -1.49 4.37 11.27
N MET A 17 -2.50 4.84 10.52
CA MET A 17 -2.33 5.20 9.10
C MET A 17 -1.34 6.35 8.95
N PRO A 18 -0.14 6.11 8.39
CA PRO A 18 0.81 7.18 8.15
C PRO A 18 0.38 8.03 6.95
N ARG A 19 0.73 9.30 7.00
CA ARG A 19 0.56 10.21 5.87
C ARG A 19 -0.89 10.36 5.42
N ALA A 20 -1.84 10.19 6.33
CA ALA A 20 -3.25 10.34 6.02
C ALA A 20 -3.58 11.79 5.68
N GLY A 21 -4.41 11.99 4.64
CA GLY A 21 -4.88 13.31 4.22
C GLY A 21 -4.55 13.62 2.77
N ARG A 22 -4.40 14.91 2.47
CA ARG A 22 -4.12 15.40 1.12
C ARG A 22 -3.00 16.44 1.16
N LEU A 23 -2.20 16.51 0.09
CA LEU A 23 -1.21 17.58 -0.05
C LEU A 23 -1.89 18.82 -0.64
N ALA A 24 -1.41 20.01 -0.23
CA ALA A 24 -1.98 21.26 -0.72
C ALA A 24 -1.66 21.52 -2.20
N ALA A 25 -0.47 21.14 -2.65
CA ALA A 25 -0.02 21.39 -4.02
C ALA A 25 0.83 20.22 -4.53
N PRO A 26 0.22 19.06 -4.77
CA PRO A 26 0.97 17.89 -5.21
C PRO A 26 1.48 18.04 -6.64
N ASP A 27 2.59 17.37 -6.96
CA ASP A 27 3.07 17.27 -8.34
C ASP A 27 2.16 16.35 -9.15
N ALA A 28 1.60 15.33 -8.53
CA ALA A 28 0.67 14.40 -9.16
C ALA A 28 -0.29 13.81 -8.13
N SER A 29 -1.46 13.42 -8.62
CA SER A 29 -2.48 12.76 -7.82
C SER A 29 -3.07 11.61 -8.63
N ALA A 30 -3.48 10.54 -7.94
CA ALA A 30 -4.15 9.41 -8.56
C ALA A 30 -5.20 8.83 -7.61
N GLU A 31 -6.26 8.29 -8.20
CA GLU A 31 -7.32 7.61 -7.45
C GLU A 31 -7.54 6.24 -8.04
N LYS A 32 -7.68 5.24 -7.18
CA LYS A 32 -8.02 3.88 -7.56
C LYS A 32 -9.17 3.37 -6.72
N THR A 33 -10.06 2.65 -7.36
CA THR A 33 -11.21 2.03 -6.70
C THR A 33 -11.23 0.54 -6.99
N ALA A 34 -11.39 -0.27 -5.94
CA ALA A 34 -11.61 -1.70 -6.07
C ALA A 34 -13.10 -1.94 -6.15
N LYS A 35 -13.61 -2.28 -7.32
CA LYS A 35 -15.05 -2.37 -7.57
C LYS A 35 -15.75 -3.41 -6.71
N LEU A 36 -15.09 -4.54 -6.43
CA LEU A 36 -15.72 -5.63 -5.69
C LEU A 36 -15.98 -5.31 -4.22
N CYS A 37 -15.09 -4.59 -3.58
CA CYS A 37 -15.23 -4.27 -2.16
C CYS A 37 -15.55 -2.81 -1.89
N GLY A 38 -15.59 -1.97 -2.93
CA GLY A 38 -15.88 -0.54 -2.76
C GLY A 38 -14.74 0.26 -2.16
N SER A 39 -13.58 -0.33 -2.00
CA SER A 39 -12.42 0.37 -1.46
C SER A 39 -11.90 1.43 -2.42
N ARG A 40 -11.46 2.56 -1.88
CA ARG A 40 -10.92 3.65 -2.68
C ARG A 40 -9.71 4.25 -1.99
N ILE A 41 -8.71 4.62 -2.77
CA ILE A 41 -7.55 5.36 -2.29
C ILE A 41 -7.26 6.51 -3.23
N THR A 42 -6.99 7.67 -2.66
CA THR A 42 -6.50 8.84 -3.40
C THR A 42 -5.12 9.19 -2.86
N VAL A 43 -4.15 9.30 -3.75
CA VAL A 43 -2.75 9.52 -3.39
C VAL A 43 -2.27 10.82 -4.02
N ASP A 44 -1.60 11.64 -3.23
CA ASP A 44 -0.91 12.84 -3.69
C ASP A 44 0.59 12.64 -3.46
N VAL A 45 1.40 13.02 -4.44
CA VAL A 45 2.86 12.90 -4.33
C VAL A 45 3.56 14.18 -4.78
N MET A 46 4.71 14.44 -4.16
CA MET A 46 5.69 15.40 -4.66
C MET A 46 6.97 14.65 -4.94
N VAL A 47 7.55 14.89 -6.11
CA VAL A 47 8.73 14.15 -6.60
C VAL A 47 9.84 15.15 -6.89
N GLU A 48 11.06 14.83 -6.46
CA GLU A 48 12.24 15.63 -6.72
C GLU A 48 13.41 14.68 -7.02
N ASP A 49 14.08 14.92 -8.15
CA ASP A 49 15.19 14.09 -8.62
C ASP A 49 14.81 12.60 -8.75
N GLY A 50 13.57 12.33 -9.18
CA GLY A 50 13.07 10.97 -9.36
C GLY A 50 12.68 10.25 -8.08
N LYS A 51 12.70 10.93 -6.95
CA LYS A 51 12.36 10.35 -5.65
C LYS A 51 11.16 11.04 -5.03
N VAL A 52 10.37 10.28 -4.29
CA VAL A 52 9.23 10.83 -3.56
C VAL A 52 9.73 11.62 -2.35
N VAL A 53 9.43 12.90 -2.31
CA VAL A 53 9.83 13.77 -1.19
C VAL A 53 8.67 14.12 -0.27
N ASP A 54 7.44 14.01 -0.75
CA ASP A 54 6.26 14.14 0.08
C ASP A 54 5.14 13.26 -0.46
N TYR A 55 4.24 12.85 0.43
CA TYR A 55 3.21 11.88 0.11
C TYR A 55 2.04 12.03 1.07
N ALA A 56 0.83 11.98 0.56
CA ALA A 56 -0.36 11.90 1.39
C ALA A 56 -1.36 10.96 0.75
N GLN A 57 -2.18 10.34 1.57
CA GLN A 57 -3.18 9.40 1.09
C GLN A 57 -4.49 9.55 1.85
N ASP A 58 -5.58 9.48 1.10
CA ASP A 58 -6.93 9.45 1.63
C ASP A 58 -7.49 8.06 1.30
N VAL A 59 -7.66 7.24 2.33
CA VAL A 59 -7.96 5.82 2.18
C VAL A 59 -9.33 5.51 2.76
N SER A 60 -10.21 4.97 1.91
CA SER A 60 -11.50 4.45 2.30
C SER A 60 -11.55 3.00 1.87
N ALA A 61 -11.08 2.09 2.72
CA ALA A 61 -10.83 0.71 2.35
C ALA A 61 -11.12 -0.24 3.51
N CYS A 62 -11.20 -1.53 3.20
CA CYS A 62 -11.25 -2.58 4.22
C CYS A 62 -9.90 -2.63 4.97
N ALA A 63 -9.88 -3.40 6.07
CA ALA A 63 -8.67 -3.48 6.91
C ALA A 63 -7.43 -3.89 6.13
N LEU A 64 -7.57 -4.81 5.18
CA LEU A 64 -6.42 -5.29 4.39
C LEU A 64 -5.89 -4.20 3.45
N GLY A 65 -6.79 -3.46 2.80
CA GLY A 65 -6.41 -2.33 1.96
C GLY A 65 -5.76 -1.22 2.78
N GLN A 66 -6.29 -0.94 3.97
CA GLN A 66 -5.70 0.04 4.87
C GLN A 66 -4.31 -0.38 5.32
N ALA A 67 -4.11 -1.66 5.61
CA ALA A 67 -2.80 -2.17 6.01
C ALA A 67 -1.78 -2.01 4.88
N ALA A 68 -2.16 -2.33 3.64
CA ALA A 68 -1.29 -2.14 2.48
C ALA A 68 -0.90 -0.67 2.32
N ALA A 69 -1.88 0.24 2.44
CA ALA A 69 -1.63 1.67 2.34
C ALA A 69 -0.73 2.17 3.47
N ALA A 70 -0.90 1.64 4.69
CA ALA A 70 -0.06 2.02 5.82
C ALA A 70 1.40 1.63 5.59
N ILE A 71 1.64 0.43 5.07
CA ILE A 71 3.00 -0.03 4.77
C ILE A 71 3.63 0.85 3.70
N LEU A 72 2.91 1.14 2.64
CA LEU A 72 3.40 2.00 1.58
C LEU A 72 3.73 3.40 2.12
N GLY A 73 2.79 4.01 2.82
CA GLY A 73 2.96 5.36 3.36
C GLY A 73 4.12 5.48 4.35
N ALA A 74 4.36 4.44 5.15
CA ALA A 74 5.45 4.44 6.11
C ALA A 74 6.84 4.38 5.45
N ASN A 75 6.93 3.87 4.22
CA ASN A 75 8.21 3.56 3.57
C ASN A 75 8.43 4.30 2.26
N VAL A 76 7.51 5.17 1.86
CA VAL A 76 7.53 5.76 0.51
C VAL A 76 8.47 6.94 0.37
N ILE A 77 8.71 7.70 1.44
CA ILE A 77 9.56 8.89 1.35
C ILE A 77 11.00 8.45 1.05
N GLY A 78 11.58 9.05 0.01
CA GLY A 78 12.91 8.68 -0.48
C GLY A 78 12.90 7.55 -1.50
N ALA A 79 11.75 6.92 -1.75
CA ALA A 79 11.65 5.86 -2.75
C ALA A 79 11.72 6.45 -4.15
N GLU A 80 12.35 5.71 -5.07
CA GLU A 80 12.26 6.02 -6.48
C GLU A 80 10.96 5.46 -7.05
N LEU A 81 10.47 6.05 -8.15
CA LEU A 81 9.24 5.54 -8.76
C LEU A 81 9.37 4.07 -9.18
N SER A 82 10.57 3.66 -9.62
CA SER A 82 10.83 2.27 -9.96
C SER A 82 10.70 1.33 -8.77
N ASP A 83 11.03 1.78 -7.56
CA ASP A 83 10.86 0.97 -6.34
C ASP A 83 9.39 0.69 -6.09
N ILE A 84 8.54 1.68 -6.32
CA ILE A 84 7.09 1.55 -6.13
C ILE A 84 6.51 0.60 -7.18
N GLU A 85 6.93 0.74 -8.44
CA GLU A 85 6.48 -0.14 -9.51
C GLU A 85 6.87 -1.59 -9.25
N LEU A 86 8.10 -1.81 -8.80
CA LEU A 86 8.60 -3.14 -8.48
C LEU A 86 7.81 -3.74 -7.30
N ALA A 87 7.53 -2.95 -6.28
CA ALA A 87 6.73 -3.40 -5.14
C ALA A 87 5.31 -3.78 -5.58
N ARG A 88 4.70 -2.98 -6.46
CA ARG A 88 3.38 -3.28 -7.01
C ARG A 88 3.39 -4.62 -7.75
N ASP A 89 4.36 -4.82 -8.63
CA ASP A 89 4.44 -6.04 -9.44
C ASP A 89 4.75 -7.25 -8.57
N SER A 90 5.63 -7.10 -7.58
CA SER A 90 5.98 -8.18 -6.66
C SER A 90 4.79 -8.57 -5.78
N LEU A 91 4.03 -7.57 -5.31
CA LEU A 91 2.83 -7.83 -4.51
C LEU A 91 1.78 -8.57 -5.34
N ALA A 92 1.55 -8.12 -6.57
CA ALA A 92 0.60 -8.77 -7.46
C ALA A 92 1.00 -10.23 -7.74
N ALA A 93 2.28 -10.49 -7.98
CA ALA A 93 2.78 -11.84 -8.21
C ALA A 93 2.63 -12.73 -6.97
N MET A 94 2.90 -12.18 -5.78
CA MET A 94 2.73 -12.91 -4.53
C MET A 94 1.28 -13.32 -4.31
N LEU A 95 0.34 -12.40 -4.56
CA LEU A 95 -1.07 -12.63 -4.29
C LEU A 95 -1.76 -13.49 -5.36
N LYS A 96 -1.33 -13.40 -6.62
CA LYS A 96 -2.03 -14.03 -7.73
C LYS A 96 -1.30 -15.23 -8.33
N ALA A 97 0.01 -15.31 -8.16
CA ALA A 97 0.82 -16.33 -8.84
C ALA A 97 1.81 -17.02 -7.89
N ASN A 98 1.62 -16.92 -6.59
CA ASN A 98 2.52 -17.50 -5.59
C ASN A 98 3.97 -17.07 -5.76
N GLY A 99 4.19 -15.86 -6.26
CA GLY A 99 5.53 -15.31 -6.39
C GLY A 99 6.14 -14.96 -5.03
N PRO A 100 7.45 -14.66 -5.00
CA PRO A 100 8.08 -14.24 -3.75
C PRO A 100 7.53 -12.90 -3.27
N PRO A 101 7.55 -12.62 -1.95
CA PRO A 101 7.08 -11.34 -1.44
C PRO A 101 8.00 -10.20 -1.88
N PRO A 102 7.50 -8.95 -1.86
CA PRO A 102 8.34 -7.78 -2.11
C PRO A 102 9.55 -7.76 -1.18
N ALA A 103 10.65 -7.21 -1.66
CA ALA A 103 11.88 -7.12 -0.89
C ALA A 103 12.30 -5.65 -0.75
N GLY A 104 13.32 -5.39 0.07
CA GLY A 104 13.86 -4.05 0.26
C GLY A 104 12.92 -3.16 1.05
N ARG A 105 12.73 -1.94 0.57
CA ARG A 105 11.97 -0.88 1.26
C ARG A 105 10.53 -1.30 1.61
N PHE A 106 9.89 -2.08 0.76
CA PHE A 106 8.49 -2.49 0.93
C PHE A 106 8.35 -3.96 1.33
N ALA A 107 9.38 -4.53 1.93
CA ALA A 107 9.37 -5.95 2.33
C ALA A 107 8.25 -6.29 3.33
N GLU A 108 7.80 -5.32 4.12
CA GLU A 108 6.73 -5.54 5.08
C GLU A 108 5.41 -5.96 4.43
N LEU A 109 5.24 -5.68 3.14
CA LEU A 109 4.07 -6.14 2.39
C LEU A 109 3.90 -7.66 2.42
N ALA A 110 4.94 -8.42 2.79
CA ALA A 110 4.84 -9.86 2.97
C ALA A 110 3.79 -10.26 4.02
N VAL A 111 3.42 -9.37 4.92
CA VAL A 111 2.36 -9.62 5.90
C VAL A 111 1.00 -9.89 5.23
N LEU A 112 0.84 -9.48 3.97
CA LEU A 112 -0.39 -9.67 3.20
C LEU A 112 -0.44 -11.03 2.49
N GLU A 113 0.59 -11.86 2.59
CA GLU A 113 0.62 -13.15 1.87
C GLU A 113 -0.63 -14.01 2.09
N PRO A 114 -1.18 -14.12 3.33
CA PRO A 114 -2.40 -14.91 3.51
C PRO A 114 -3.60 -14.44 2.69
N VAL A 115 -3.58 -13.21 2.20
CA VAL A 115 -4.68 -12.65 1.39
C VAL A 115 -4.85 -13.41 0.08
N LYS A 116 -3.81 -14.07 -0.42
CA LYS A 116 -3.85 -14.83 -1.68
C LYS A 116 -4.92 -15.92 -1.68
N ASP A 117 -5.31 -16.42 -0.52
CA ASP A 117 -6.32 -17.47 -0.37
C ASP A 117 -7.75 -16.90 -0.40
N TYR A 118 -7.89 -15.59 -0.51
CA TYR A 118 -9.18 -14.89 -0.49
C TYR A 118 -9.25 -13.88 -1.64
N PRO A 119 -9.27 -14.36 -2.89
CA PRO A 119 -9.27 -13.45 -4.03
C PRO A 119 -10.57 -12.64 -4.10
N ALA A 120 -10.41 -11.31 -4.34
CA ALA A 120 -11.55 -10.40 -4.51
C ALA A 120 -11.15 -9.18 -5.33
#